data_89017a3ced404fc72b2425e4aae6ae0c
#
_entry.id   89017a3ced404fc72b2425e4aae6ae0c
#
_cell.length_a   1.000
_cell.length_b   1.000
_cell.length_c   1.000
_cell.angle_alpha   90.00
_cell.angle_beta   90.00
_cell.angle_gamma   90.00
#
_symmetry.space_group_name_H-M   'P 1'
#
loop_
_entity.id
_entity.type
_entity.pdbx_description
1 polymer ?
#
loop_
_entity_poly.entity_id
_entity_poly.type
_entity_poly.pdbx_seq_one_letter_code
_entity_poly.pdbx_strand_id
1 'polypeptide(L)'
;LESLIKHEGLERAQYILSRLQDVGSASGLTPSHSVITPYRNTIPVKDEARMPGDLFMERRIRSLIRWNAMAMVLRANDRHDGLGGHISSFSSSATLYDVGFNYFFHAGDEKREADLVYVQGHSAPGIYARSFIEGRFSEDQMDRFRSEVNGDGLPSYPHPWLLPDYWQFPTVSMGLGPLQAIYQAHVMKYLHSRELTDKADRKVWCFVGDGET
;
A
#
# COMPACT_ATOMS: atom_id res chain seq x y z
N LEU A 1 -29.59 19.22 -21.66
CA LEU A 1 -28.25 18.67 -21.82
C LEU A 1 -28.09 17.95 -23.17
N GLU A 2 -29.04 17.08 -23.55
CA GLU A 2 -29.02 16.36 -24.83
C GLU A 2 -28.95 17.29 -26.02
N SER A 3 -29.75 18.37 -26.02
CA SER A 3 -29.72 19.38 -27.08
C SER A 3 -28.36 20.10 -27.13
N LEU A 4 -27.79 20.40 -25.99
CA LEU A 4 -26.47 21.03 -25.90
C LEU A 4 -25.36 20.11 -26.44
N ILE A 5 -25.39 18.82 -26.08
CA ILE A 5 -24.44 17.83 -26.61
C ILE A 5 -24.57 17.73 -28.14
N LYS A 6 -25.80 17.74 -28.63
CA LYS A 6 -26.07 17.61 -30.07
C LYS A 6 -25.60 18.79 -30.90
N HIS A 7 -25.69 20.01 -30.35
CA HIS A 7 -25.42 21.25 -31.11
C HIS A 7 -24.03 21.82 -30.82
N GLU A 8 -23.54 21.70 -29.61
CA GLU A 8 -22.29 22.34 -29.15
C GLU A 8 -21.16 21.33 -28.82
N GLY A 9 -21.48 20.06 -28.87
CA GLY A 9 -20.54 19.00 -28.59
C GLY A 9 -20.37 18.67 -27.09
N LEU A 10 -19.66 17.57 -26.83
CA LEU A 10 -19.50 16.99 -25.50
C LEU A 10 -18.68 17.89 -24.58
N GLU A 11 -17.63 18.49 -25.09
CA GLU A 11 -16.69 19.34 -24.31
C GLU A 11 -17.43 20.58 -23.74
N ARG A 12 -18.27 21.23 -24.58
CA ARG A 12 -19.03 22.37 -24.14
C ARG A 12 -20.10 22.00 -23.12
N ALA A 13 -20.72 20.84 -23.28
CA ALA A 13 -21.69 20.32 -22.34
C ALA A 13 -21.05 20.00 -20.97
N GLN A 14 -19.87 19.41 -20.97
CA GLN A 14 -19.08 19.14 -19.73
C GLN A 14 -18.69 20.44 -19.03
N TYR A 15 -18.22 21.44 -19.77
CA TYR A 15 -17.87 22.73 -19.19
C TYR A 15 -19.07 23.40 -18.50
N ILE A 16 -20.23 23.44 -19.18
CA ILE A 16 -21.43 24.04 -18.59
C ILE A 16 -21.92 23.29 -17.37
N LEU A 17 -21.86 21.95 -17.38
CA LEU A 17 -22.24 21.13 -16.25
C LEU A 17 -21.32 21.40 -15.03
N SER A 18 -20.03 21.49 -15.26
CA SER A 18 -19.04 21.83 -14.20
C SER A 18 -19.33 23.22 -13.62
N ARG A 19 -19.57 24.22 -14.46
CA ARG A 19 -19.89 25.58 -14.00
C ARG A 19 -21.19 25.67 -13.20
N LEU A 20 -22.21 24.89 -13.59
CA LEU A 20 -23.45 24.80 -12.81
C LEU A 20 -23.21 24.13 -11.42
N GLN A 21 -22.37 23.12 -11.36
CA GLN A 21 -21.99 22.49 -10.09
C GLN A 21 -21.21 23.46 -9.19
N ASP A 22 -20.26 24.21 -9.73
CA ASP A 22 -19.49 25.21 -8.99
C ASP A 22 -20.40 26.30 -8.40
N VAL A 23 -21.27 26.85 -9.20
CA VAL A 23 -22.24 27.88 -8.77
C VAL A 23 -23.22 27.33 -7.75
N GLY A 24 -23.71 26.11 -7.97
CA GLY A 24 -24.59 25.44 -7.03
C GLY A 24 -23.94 25.25 -5.66
N SER A 25 -22.71 24.74 -5.66
CA SER A 25 -21.93 24.55 -4.41
C SER A 25 -21.66 25.87 -3.70
N ALA A 26 -21.28 26.92 -4.41
CA ALA A 26 -21.08 28.26 -3.84
C ALA A 26 -22.36 28.88 -3.27
N SER A 27 -23.53 28.46 -3.78
CA SER A 27 -24.86 28.89 -3.30
C SER A 27 -25.41 28.00 -2.16
N GLY A 28 -24.62 27.02 -1.67
CA GLY A 28 -25.04 26.12 -0.59
C GLY A 28 -25.94 24.96 -1.05
N LEU A 29 -26.08 24.75 -2.35
CA LEU A 29 -26.76 23.57 -2.87
C LEU A 29 -25.85 22.35 -2.71
N THR A 30 -26.34 21.38 -1.96
CA THR A 30 -25.65 20.08 -1.91
C THR A 30 -25.90 19.34 -3.23
N PRO A 31 -24.86 18.96 -3.98
CA PRO A 31 -25.06 18.18 -5.19
C PRO A 31 -25.87 16.92 -4.84
N SER A 32 -26.90 16.63 -5.60
CA SER A 32 -27.73 15.43 -5.41
C SER A 32 -27.00 14.12 -5.74
N HIS A 33 -25.78 14.23 -6.24
CA HIS A 33 -24.90 13.08 -6.43
C HIS A 33 -24.27 12.72 -5.08
N SER A 34 -24.74 11.63 -4.50
CA SER A 34 -24.03 11.04 -3.37
C SER A 34 -22.56 10.86 -3.79
N VAL A 35 -21.65 11.24 -2.90
CA VAL A 35 -20.21 10.95 -3.04
C VAL A 35 -19.98 9.44 -3.24
N ILE A 36 -20.96 8.64 -2.88
CA ILE A 36 -21.00 7.19 -3.09
C ILE A 36 -21.54 6.93 -4.50
N THR A 37 -20.66 6.85 -5.47
CA THR A 37 -21.00 6.28 -6.78
C THR A 37 -21.13 4.76 -6.63
N PRO A 38 -22.11 4.12 -7.31
CA PRO A 38 -22.16 2.66 -7.31
C PRO A 38 -20.84 2.14 -7.85
N TYR A 39 -20.25 1.17 -7.14
CA TYR A 39 -19.02 0.52 -7.62
C TYR A 39 -19.27 -0.06 -9.01
N ARG A 40 -18.48 0.38 -9.96
CA ARG A 40 -18.50 -0.13 -11.34
C ARG A 40 -17.06 -0.36 -11.78
N ASN A 41 -16.80 -1.56 -12.29
CA ASN A 41 -15.58 -1.78 -13.02
C ASN A 41 -15.56 -0.88 -14.28
N THR A 42 -14.56 -0.03 -14.36
CA THR A 42 -14.35 0.83 -15.53
C THR A 42 -13.69 0.07 -16.67
N ILE A 43 -13.04 -1.06 -16.37
CA ILE A 43 -12.44 -1.97 -17.34
C ILE A 43 -13.36 -3.20 -17.45
N PRO A 44 -13.99 -3.45 -18.62
CA PRO A 44 -14.76 -4.67 -18.85
C PRO A 44 -13.88 -5.91 -18.72
N VAL A 45 -14.43 -7.01 -18.22
CA VAL A 45 -13.70 -8.28 -18.03
C VAL A 45 -13.00 -8.77 -19.30
N LYS A 46 -13.59 -8.51 -20.46
CA LYS A 46 -12.99 -8.87 -21.78
C LYS A 46 -11.71 -8.09 -22.11
N ASP A 47 -11.56 -6.89 -21.54
CA ASP A 47 -10.44 -5.98 -21.78
C ASP A 47 -9.45 -5.98 -20.59
N GLU A 48 -9.74 -6.78 -19.56
CA GLU A 48 -8.87 -6.92 -18.39
C GLU A 48 -7.56 -7.61 -18.80
N ALA A 49 -6.45 -7.00 -18.41
CA ALA A 49 -5.13 -7.57 -18.63
C ALA A 49 -5.00 -8.92 -17.88
N ARG A 50 -4.53 -9.93 -18.57
CA ARG A 50 -4.26 -11.21 -17.92
C ARG A 50 -3.05 -11.07 -17.00
N MET A 51 -3.19 -11.58 -15.78
CA MET A 51 -2.08 -11.65 -14.84
C MET A 51 -0.97 -12.53 -15.43
N PRO A 52 0.27 -12.03 -15.54
CA PRO A 52 1.39 -12.83 -15.98
C PRO A 52 1.74 -13.89 -14.91
N GLY A 53 2.44 -14.94 -15.32
CA GLY A 53 2.92 -15.99 -14.43
C GLY A 53 1.94 -17.16 -14.23
N ASP A 54 2.29 -18.03 -13.29
CA ASP A 54 1.52 -19.20 -12.93
C ASP A 54 0.55 -18.90 -11.80
N LEU A 55 -0.72 -18.69 -12.13
CA LEU A 55 -1.78 -18.36 -11.16
C LEU A 55 -1.95 -19.44 -10.07
N PHE A 56 -1.65 -20.70 -10.35
CA PHE A 56 -1.73 -21.76 -9.35
C PHE A 56 -0.62 -21.62 -8.32
N MET A 57 0.60 -21.39 -8.78
CA MET A 57 1.76 -21.17 -7.92
C MET A 57 1.61 -19.89 -7.10
N GLU A 58 1.19 -18.80 -7.71
CA GLU A 58 0.91 -17.52 -7.04
C GLU A 58 -0.11 -17.69 -5.91
N ARG A 59 -1.21 -18.39 -6.18
CA ARG A 59 -2.23 -18.68 -5.17
C ARG A 59 -1.68 -19.52 -4.02
N ARG A 60 -0.82 -20.48 -4.31
CA ARG A 60 -0.19 -21.34 -3.30
C ARG A 60 0.76 -20.54 -2.41
N ILE A 61 1.63 -19.73 -3.01
CA ILE A 61 2.57 -18.86 -2.27
C ILE A 61 1.81 -17.89 -1.37
N ARG A 62 0.81 -17.20 -1.89
CA ARG A 62 -0.04 -16.28 -1.12
C ARG A 62 -0.75 -16.97 0.05
N SER A 63 -1.21 -18.19 -0.15
CA SER A 63 -1.82 -18.99 0.93
C SER A 63 -0.80 -19.33 2.02
N LEU A 64 0.43 -19.68 1.65
CA LEU A 64 1.52 -19.94 2.60
C LEU A 64 1.91 -18.67 3.38
N ILE A 65 1.98 -17.52 2.72
CA ILE A 65 2.26 -16.23 3.39
C ILE A 65 1.17 -15.94 4.43
N ARG A 66 -0.11 -16.07 4.06
CA ARG A 66 -1.23 -15.86 4.99
C ARG A 66 -1.21 -16.81 6.17
N TRP A 67 -0.91 -18.09 5.90
CA TRP A 67 -0.78 -19.10 6.95
C TRP A 67 0.33 -18.76 7.92
N ASN A 68 1.53 -18.44 7.43
CA ASN A 68 2.67 -18.11 8.29
C ASN A 68 2.44 -16.82 9.09
N ALA A 69 1.80 -15.82 8.51
CA ALA A 69 1.43 -14.59 9.23
C ALA A 69 0.49 -14.90 10.41
N MET A 70 -0.54 -15.73 10.17
CA MET A 70 -1.47 -16.15 11.22
C MET A 70 -0.76 -17.02 12.27
N ALA A 71 0.00 -18.01 11.85
CA ALA A 71 0.71 -18.93 12.75
C ALA A 71 1.69 -18.16 13.65
N MET A 72 2.44 -17.20 13.12
CA MET A 72 3.34 -16.34 13.89
C MET A 72 2.60 -15.59 15.00
N VAL A 73 1.48 -14.96 14.69
CA VAL A 73 0.69 -14.21 15.67
C VAL A 73 0.08 -15.15 16.73
N LEU A 74 -0.47 -16.29 16.33
CA LEU A 74 -1.05 -17.26 17.27
C LEU A 74 0.00 -17.85 18.19
N ARG A 75 1.16 -18.26 17.67
CA ARG A 75 2.27 -18.80 18.48
C ARG A 75 2.82 -17.76 19.47
N ALA A 76 2.88 -16.50 19.08
CA ALA A 76 3.28 -15.42 19.97
C ALA A 76 2.29 -15.24 21.14
N ASN A 77 0.99 -15.27 20.86
CA ASN A 77 -0.05 -15.17 21.89
C ASN A 77 -0.15 -16.41 22.79
N ASP A 78 0.18 -17.59 22.28
CA ASP A 78 0.24 -18.82 23.07
C ASP A 78 1.39 -18.78 24.11
N ARG A 79 2.48 -18.11 23.80
CA ARG A 79 3.62 -17.94 24.72
C ARG A 79 3.44 -16.81 25.73
N HIS A 80 2.80 -15.75 25.33
CA HIS A 80 2.62 -14.55 26.13
C HIS A 80 1.18 -14.07 26.02
N ASP A 81 0.39 -14.33 27.04
CA ASP A 81 -1.01 -13.94 27.09
C ASP A 81 -1.18 -12.43 26.87
N GLY A 82 -2.11 -12.08 26.00
CA GLY A 82 -2.41 -10.69 25.68
C GLY A 82 -1.40 -9.95 24.80
N LEU A 83 -0.40 -10.65 24.22
CA LEU A 83 0.59 -10.01 23.34
C LEU A 83 -0.03 -9.36 22.12
N GLY A 84 -1.12 -9.92 21.60
CA GLY A 84 -1.83 -9.37 20.47
C GLY A 84 -1.13 -9.57 19.13
N GLY A 85 -1.56 -8.80 18.14
CA GLY A 85 -1.09 -8.82 16.76
C GLY A 85 -2.24 -8.56 15.79
N HIS A 86 -1.94 -7.96 14.65
CA HIS A 86 -2.94 -7.59 13.67
C HIS A 86 -2.89 -8.54 12.47
N ILE A 87 -3.92 -9.37 12.32
CA ILE A 87 -4.05 -10.30 11.19
C ILE A 87 -4.99 -9.75 10.13
N SER A 88 -6.07 -9.07 10.55
CA SER A 88 -7.13 -8.59 9.66
C SER A 88 -6.63 -7.56 8.65
N SER A 89 -5.81 -6.60 9.06
CA SER A 89 -5.23 -5.58 8.17
C SER A 89 -4.41 -6.23 7.05
N PHE A 90 -3.54 -7.18 7.41
CA PHE A 90 -2.79 -7.92 6.39
C PHE A 90 -3.73 -8.79 5.53
N SER A 91 -4.73 -9.44 6.10
CA SER A 91 -5.68 -10.25 5.34
C SER A 91 -6.37 -9.45 4.23
N SER A 92 -6.74 -8.21 4.51
CA SER A 92 -7.35 -7.29 3.54
C SER A 92 -6.38 -6.86 2.45
N SER A 93 -5.11 -6.61 2.79
CA SER A 93 -4.09 -6.09 1.88
C SER A 93 -3.19 -7.16 1.25
N ALA A 94 -3.35 -8.43 1.62
CA ALA A 94 -2.43 -9.51 1.23
C ALA A 94 -2.25 -9.63 -0.29
N THR A 95 -3.31 -9.49 -1.07
CA THR A 95 -3.24 -9.54 -2.53
C THR A 95 -2.53 -8.32 -3.11
N LEU A 96 -2.73 -7.13 -2.52
CA LEU A 96 -2.05 -5.90 -2.95
C LEU A 96 -0.54 -6.01 -2.76
N TYR A 97 -0.09 -6.51 -1.60
CA TYR A 97 1.34 -6.73 -1.36
C TYR A 97 1.91 -7.81 -2.28
N ASP A 98 1.20 -8.92 -2.46
CA ASP A 98 1.64 -10.01 -3.33
C ASP A 98 1.86 -9.52 -4.76
N VAL A 99 0.88 -8.83 -5.31
CA VAL A 99 0.97 -8.23 -6.65
C VAL A 99 2.04 -7.13 -6.69
N GLY A 100 2.12 -6.30 -5.65
CA GLY A 100 3.14 -5.25 -5.53
C GLY A 100 4.55 -5.82 -5.62
N PHE A 101 4.88 -6.80 -4.80
CA PHE A 101 6.20 -7.43 -4.77
C PHE A 101 6.53 -8.21 -6.04
N ASN A 102 5.54 -8.86 -6.64
CA ASN A 102 5.80 -9.72 -7.79
C ASN A 102 5.89 -8.95 -9.11
N TYR A 103 5.17 -7.80 -9.24
CA TYR A 103 5.00 -7.15 -10.55
C TYR A 103 5.23 -5.64 -10.59
N PHE A 104 5.17 -4.95 -9.46
CA PHE A 104 5.18 -3.48 -9.45
C PHE A 104 6.38 -2.85 -8.75
N PHE A 105 6.85 -3.41 -7.65
CA PHE A 105 8.00 -2.86 -6.94
C PHE A 105 9.27 -3.25 -7.65
N HIS A 106 10.12 -2.27 -7.91
CA HIS A 106 11.40 -2.49 -8.57
C HIS A 106 12.51 -2.54 -7.52
N ALA A 107 13.30 -3.60 -7.57
CA ALA A 107 14.58 -3.63 -6.90
C ALA A 107 15.55 -2.68 -7.61
N GLY A 108 16.54 -2.16 -6.87
CA GLY A 108 17.58 -1.34 -7.47
C GLY A 108 18.50 -2.16 -8.38
N ASP A 109 18.93 -1.55 -9.46
CA ASP A 109 19.95 -2.07 -10.36
C ASP A 109 20.97 -0.98 -10.70
N GLU A 110 21.90 -1.23 -11.64
CA GLU A 110 22.92 -0.27 -12.05
C GLU A 110 22.35 1.03 -12.65
N LYS A 111 21.13 0.98 -13.19
CA LYS A 111 20.49 2.10 -13.89
C LYS A 111 19.45 2.82 -13.05
N ARG A 112 18.87 2.13 -12.07
CA ARG A 112 17.73 2.61 -11.31
C ARG A 112 17.86 2.27 -9.83
N GLU A 113 17.51 3.21 -8.96
CA GLU A 113 17.34 2.93 -7.53
C GLU A 113 16.08 2.12 -7.25
N ALA A 114 16.13 1.31 -6.18
CA ALA A 114 14.97 0.58 -5.70
C ALA A 114 13.81 1.52 -5.34
N ASP A 115 12.60 1.10 -5.64
CA ASP A 115 11.41 1.80 -5.18
C ASP A 115 11.34 1.86 -3.64
N LEU A 116 10.69 2.87 -3.11
CA LEU A 116 10.46 3.04 -1.68
C LEU A 116 9.04 2.56 -1.35
N VAL A 117 8.92 1.70 -0.34
CA VAL A 117 7.62 1.12 0.04
C VAL A 117 7.32 1.45 1.50
N TYR A 118 6.32 2.28 1.72
CA TYR A 118 5.74 2.57 3.03
C TYR A 118 4.65 1.53 3.30
N VAL A 119 5.04 0.50 4.04
CA VAL A 119 4.13 -0.58 4.44
C VAL A 119 3.21 -0.07 5.55
N GLN A 120 1.91 -0.32 5.44
CA GLN A 120 1.00 -0.07 6.55
C GLN A 120 1.47 -0.84 7.80
N GLY A 121 1.62 -0.15 8.92
CA GLY A 121 2.23 -0.71 10.12
C GLY A 121 1.58 -2.01 10.59
N HIS A 122 0.25 -2.07 10.57
CA HIS A 122 -0.53 -3.25 10.97
C HIS A 122 -0.41 -4.45 10.02
N SER A 123 0.15 -4.25 8.83
CA SER A 123 0.39 -5.33 7.86
C SER A 123 1.77 -5.99 8.01
N ALA A 124 2.60 -5.54 8.96
CA ALA A 124 3.94 -6.09 9.20
C ALA A 124 3.98 -7.62 9.33
N PRO A 125 3.02 -8.30 10.00
CA PRO A 125 3.02 -9.77 10.09
C PRO A 125 3.10 -10.46 8.73
N GLY A 126 2.40 -9.95 7.73
CA GLY A 126 2.43 -10.51 6.39
C GLY A 126 3.74 -10.28 5.65
N ILE A 127 4.37 -9.14 5.90
CA ILE A 127 5.68 -8.83 5.30
C ILE A 127 6.76 -9.72 5.91
N TYR A 128 6.74 -9.94 7.22
CA TYR A 128 7.63 -10.90 7.88
C TYR A 128 7.41 -12.33 7.36
N ALA A 129 6.15 -12.75 7.23
CA ALA A 129 5.81 -14.07 6.72
C ALA A 129 6.29 -14.30 5.29
N ARG A 130 6.19 -13.28 4.42
CA ARG A 130 6.77 -13.32 3.08
C ARG A 130 8.28 -13.48 3.13
N SER A 131 8.95 -12.64 3.91
CA SER A 131 10.40 -12.68 4.04
C SER A 131 10.92 -13.97 4.69
N PHE A 132 10.14 -14.59 5.56
CA PHE A 132 10.42 -15.92 6.06
C PHE A 132 10.42 -16.98 4.95
N ILE A 133 9.42 -16.97 4.09
CA ILE A 133 9.35 -17.89 2.93
C ILE A 133 10.50 -17.63 1.95
N GLU A 134 10.93 -16.38 1.82
CA GLU A 134 12.12 -15.99 1.03
C GLU A 134 13.45 -16.34 1.71
N GLY A 135 13.43 -16.94 2.90
CA GLY A 135 14.63 -17.34 3.65
C GLY A 135 15.38 -16.19 4.34
N ARG A 136 14.77 -15.03 4.49
CA ARG A 136 15.38 -13.85 5.13
C ARG A 136 15.28 -13.87 6.66
N PHE A 137 14.32 -14.58 7.20
CA PHE A 137 14.14 -14.79 8.64
C PHE A 137 14.13 -16.27 8.98
N SER A 138 14.62 -16.59 10.17
CA SER A 138 14.56 -17.94 10.74
C SER A 138 13.23 -18.16 11.48
N GLU A 139 12.92 -19.43 11.77
CA GLU A 139 11.77 -19.79 12.59
C GLU A 139 11.86 -19.17 13.98
N ASP A 140 13.06 -19.17 14.59
CA ASP A 140 13.30 -18.55 15.90
C ASP A 140 13.00 -17.05 15.90
N GLN A 141 13.32 -16.33 14.81
CA GLN A 141 12.99 -14.92 14.70
C GLN A 141 11.48 -14.71 14.59
N MET A 142 10.79 -15.54 13.80
CA MET A 142 9.33 -15.50 13.68
C MET A 142 8.66 -15.78 15.02
N ASP A 143 9.18 -16.70 15.78
CA ASP A 143 8.66 -17.06 17.10
C ASP A 143 8.82 -15.96 18.15
N ARG A 144 9.78 -15.05 17.94
CA ARG A 144 9.98 -13.86 18.80
C ARG A 144 9.27 -12.61 18.28
N PHE A 145 8.23 -12.79 17.48
CA PHE A 145 7.40 -11.66 17.05
C PHE A 145 6.82 -10.90 18.25
N ARG A 146 6.89 -9.58 18.23
CA ARG A 146 6.49 -8.65 19.30
C ARG A 146 7.26 -8.82 20.62
N SER A 147 8.47 -9.31 20.55
CA SER A 147 9.36 -9.46 21.70
C SER A 147 10.61 -8.57 21.60
N GLU A 148 10.48 -7.46 20.89
CA GLU A 148 11.55 -6.50 20.62
C GLU A 148 12.16 -5.85 21.86
N VAL A 149 11.45 -5.82 22.98
CA VAL A 149 11.93 -5.25 24.25
C VAL A 149 13.23 -5.92 24.73
N ASN A 150 13.41 -7.19 24.41
CA ASN A 150 14.61 -7.94 24.75
C ASN A 150 15.72 -7.86 23.68
N GLY A 151 15.52 -7.09 22.63
CA GLY A 151 16.52 -6.82 21.59
C GLY A 151 16.62 -7.83 20.45
N ASP A 152 15.96 -8.98 20.54
CA ASP A 152 16.12 -10.10 19.59
C ASP A 152 14.85 -10.44 18.78
N GLY A 153 13.73 -9.79 19.06
CA GLY A 153 12.44 -10.12 18.46
C GLY A 153 12.16 -9.31 17.19
N LEU A 154 11.26 -9.82 16.36
CA LEU A 154 10.73 -9.03 15.27
C LEU A 154 9.83 -7.92 15.82
N PRO A 155 10.06 -6.65 15.44
CA PRO A 155 9.27 -5.52 15.91
C PRO A 155 7.79 -5.67 15.62
N SER A 156 6.96 -5.19 16.53
CA SER A 156 5.49 -5.17 16.37
C SER A 156 5.05 -4.49 15.09
N TYR A 157 5.82 -3.48 14.67
CA TYR A 157 5.58 -2.63 13.51
C TYR A 157 6.89 -2.29 12.81
N PRO A 158 6.86 -1.78 11.56
CA PRO A 158 8.05 -1.29 10.90
C PRO A 158 8.81 -0.27 11.77
N HIS A 159 10.04 -0.64 12.16
CA HIS A 159 10.85 0.16 13.05
C HIS A 159 12.34 0.09 12.67
N PRO A 160 12.86 1.12 11.95
CA PRO A 160 14.23 1.13 11.43
C PRO A 160 15.32 0.99 12.49
N TRP A 161 15.10 1.44 13.72
CA TRP A 161 16.10 1.34 14.78
C TRP A 161 16.16 -0.06 15.43
N LEU A 162 15.02 -0.75 15.45
CA LEU A 162 14.97 -2.12 15.99
C LEU A 162 15.35 -3.17 14.97
N LEU A 163 15.17 -2.87 13.67
CA LEU A 163 15.53 -3.78 12.60
C LEU A 163 16.09 -2.96 11.40
N PRO A 164 17.30 -2.37 11.56
CA PRO A 164 17.85 -1.40 10.62
C PRO A 164 18.17 -1.97 9.24
N ASP A 165 18.58 -3.23 9.16
CA ASP A 165 18.91 -3.90 7.90
C ASP A 165 17.68 -4.37 7.11
N TYR A 166 16.49 -4.09 7.65
CA TYR A 166 15.24 -4.55 7.05
C TYR A 166 14.24 -3.43 6.80
N TRP A 167 13.90 -2.64 7.82
CA TRP A 167 12.95 -1.55 7.72
C TRP A 167 13.60 -0.22 7.37
N GLN A 168 13.11 0.43 6.32
CA GLN A 168 13.57 1.77 5.93
C GLN A 168 12.77 2.88 6.62
N PHE A 169 11.48 2.66 6.85
CA PHE A 169 10.56 3.69 7.31
C PHE A 169 9.77 3.24 8.54
N PRO A 170 9.60 4.12 9.56
CA PRO A 170 8.67 3.88 10.65
C PRO A 170 7.26 4.23 10.21
N THR A 171 6.36 3.26 10.17
CA THR A 171 4.99 3.44 9.68
C THR A 171 3.92 3.06 10.71
N VAL A 172 4.30 2.97 11.98
CA VAL A 172 3.39 2.58 13.05
C VAL A 172 2.36 3.66 13.39
N SER A 173 2.73 4.92 13.27
CA SER A 173 1.85 6.04 13.62
C SER A 173 0.90 6.30 12.46
N MET A 174 -0.38 6.02 12.68
CA MET A 174 -1.43 6.22 11.69
C MET A 174 -1.50 7.67 11.23
N GLY A 175 -1.62 7.89 9.93
CA GLY A 175 -1.56 9.21 9.31
C GLY A 175 -0.16 9.75 9.06
N LEU A 176 0.86 9.40 9.86
CA LEU A 176 2.24 9.84 9.61
C LEU A 176 2.91 9.08 8.47
N GLY A 177 2.58 7.82 8.26
CA GLY A 177 3.08 7.04 7.12
C GLY A 177 2.79 7.72 5.78
N PRO A 178 1.53 8.03 5.46
CA PRO A 178 1.16 8.77 4.26
C PRO A 178 1.83 10.14 4.14
N LEU A 179 1.89 10.91 5.24
CA LEU A 179 2.56 12.21 5.24
C LEU A 179 4.05 12.09 4.91
N GLN A 180 4.75 11.13 5.52
CA GLN A 180 6.16 10.86 5.22
C GLN A 180 6.36 10.46 3.76
N ALA A 181 5.49 9.62 3.22
CA ALA A 181 5.55 9.20 1.81
C ALA A 181 5.37 10.38 0.85
N ILE A 182 4.44 11.29 1.15
CA ILE A 182 4.21 12.52 0.37
C ILE A 182 5.46 13.41 0.42
N TYR A 183 6.02 13.65 1.60
CA TYR A 183 7.22 14.47 1.74
C TYR A 183 8.44 13.81 1.07
N GLN A 184 8.58 12.51 1.20
CA GLN A 184 9.64 11.77 0.51
C GLN A 184 9.55 11.96 -1.01
N ALA A 185 8.38 11.77 -1.58
CA ALA A 185 8.15 11.97 -3.02
C ALA A 185 8.39 13.44 -3.43
N HIS A 186 7.98 14.39 -2.60
CA HIS A 186 8.18 15.82 -2.85
C HIS A 186 9.67 16.19 -2.82
N VAL A 187 10.41 15.74 -1.82
CA VAL A 187 11.86 16.00 -1.70
C VAL A 187 12.60 15.37 -2.88
N MET A 188 12.26 14.16 -3.29
CA MET A 188 12.88 13.51 -4.46
C MET A 188 12.67 14.34 -5.73
N LYS A 189 11.46 14.85 -5.99
CA LYS A 189 11.17 15.76 -7.10
C LYS A 189 11.96 17.07 -7.00
N TYR A 190 12.04 17.63 -5.80
CA TYR A 190 12.83 18.84 -5.55
C TYR A 190 14.32 18.62 -5.87
N LEU A 191 14.93 17.55 -5.37
CA LEU A 191 16.33 17.23 -5.63
C LEU A 191 16.59 17.03 -7.12
N HIS A 192 15.69 16.36 -7.83
CA HIS A 192 15.78 16.19 -9.26
C HIS A 192 15.68 17.54 -10.01
N SER A 193 14.71 18.39 -9.66
CA SER A 193 14.54 19.71 -10.27
C SER A 193 15.71 20.68 -10.01
N ARG A 194 16.48 20.39 -8.96
CA ARG A 194 17.72 21.13 -8.63
C ARG A 194 18.98 20.50 -9.23
N GLU A 195 18.82 19.47 -10.06
CA GLU A 195 19.93 18.73 -10.67
C GLU A 195 20.91 18.13 -9.64
N LEU A 196 20.41 17.84 -8.41
CA LEU A 196 21.19 17.21 -7.35
C LEU A 196 21.13 15.68 -7.39
N THR A 197 20.25 15.13 -8.22
CA THR A 197 20.14 13.70 -8.51
C THR A 197 19.62 13.46 -9.92
N ASP A 198 20.17 12.46 -10.59
CA ASP A 198 19.75 12.05 -11.94
C ASP A 198 18.61 10.99 -11.88
N LYS A 199 18.25 10.53 -10.68
CA LYS A 199 17.39 9.36 -10.47
C LYS A 199 15.92 9.76 -10.25
N ALA A 200 15.28 10.21 -11.32
CA ALA A 200 13.89 10.68 -11.30
C ALA A 200 12.84 9.55 -11.24
N ASP A 201 13.20 8.34 -11.67
CA ASP A 201 12.24 7.25 -11.92
C ASP A 201 11.88 6.41 -10.68
N ARG A 202 12.47 6.71 -9.55
CA ARG A 202 12.21 6.03 -8.29
C ARG A 202 10.79 6.35 -7.80
N LYS A 203 9.98 5.32 -7.56
CA LYS A 203 8.62 5.47 -7.05
C LYS A 203 8.57 5.38 -5.53
N VAL A 204 7.60 6.08 -4.97
CA VAL A 204 7.21 5.96 -3.55
C VAL A 204 5.83 5.32 -3.50
N TRP A 205 5.76 4.11 -2.99
CA TRP A 205 4.53 3.36 -2.78
C TRP A 205 4.09 3.52 -1.32
N CYS A 206 2.83 3.81 -1.10
CA CYS A 206 2.27 3.94 0.25
C CYS A 206 0.99 3.10 0.37
N PHE A 207 0.97 2.22 1.36
CA PHE A 207 -0.20 1.43 1.71
C PHE A 207 -0.88 2.08 2.92
N VAL A 208 -2.13 2.44 2.74
CA VAL A 208 -2.90 3.27 3.68
C VAL A 208 -4.22 2.59 3.98
N GLY A 209 -4.61 2.55 5.24
CA GLY A 209 -5.97 2.22 5.63
C GLY A 209 -6.88 3.45 5.50
N ASP A 210 -8.17 3.25 5.38
CA ASP A 210 -9.18 4.31 5.31
C ASP A 210 -9.17 5.25 6.52
N GLY A 211 -8.81 4.72 7.70
CA GLY A 211 -8.67 5.51 8.93
C GLY A 211 -7.35 6.27 9.07
N GLU A 212 -6.47 6.22 8.06
CA GLU A 212 -5.16 6.88 8.06
C GLU A 212 -5.11 8.11 7.12
N THR A 213 -6.24 8.46 6.51
CA THR A 213 -6.40 9.59 5.56
C THR A 213 -7.17 10.75 6.14
#